data_239d7387e2f99059522ef40d4f7d9152
#
_entry.id   239d7387e2f99059522ef40d4f7d9152
#
_cell.length_a   1.000
_cell.length_b   1.000
_cell.length_c   1.000
_cell.angle_alpha   90.00
_cell.angle_beta   90.00
_cell.angle_gamma   90.00
#
_symmetry.space_group_name_H-M   'P 1'
#
loop_
_entity.id
_entity.type
_entity.pdbx_description
1 polymer ?
#
loop_
_entity_poly.entity_id
_entity_poly.type
_entity_poly.pdbx_seq_one_letter_code
_entity_poly.pdbx_strand_id
1 'polypeptide(L)'
;MQQHTITLRGTVPGTTHQLSVLRFGTPGRGPKATLQAALHADVIPPLLVAQALRQRLEALERDGLILGEVQLVPFANPIGLAQDVLGTPQGRFDLRDGVNFNRLHPDLTEAVDRAVGETLGADPDANVRRIRAALREAVSALTPRTPADDLKKQLVALAIDSDIVLDLHCDAQASMHLYALTPQVELAEELGALLGAEAVLLATESGDSPFDEACTRPWLVLQERHPAAAVPLACFGATVELRGEADTSHTLAAQDADTLIEFLRLRGVVGGPAAPLPAPRCAPTPLAGSEPITAPAAGVVVFHRE
;
A
#
# COMPACT_ATOMS: atom_id res chain seq x y z
N MET A 1 19.26 -7.44 6.63
CA MET A 1 17.83 -7.80 6.62
C MET A 1 17.45 -8.51 7.91
N GLN A 2 16.36 -8.10 8.51
CA GLN A 2 15.74 -8.79 9.64
C GLN A 2 14.38 -9.33 9.18
N GLN A 3 14.11 -10.60 9.44
CA GLN A 3 12.80 -11.19 9.20
C GLN A 3 12.03 -11.29 10.51
N HIS A 4 10.82 -10.77 10.51
CA HIS A 4 9.90 -10.84 11.63
C HIS A 4 8.63 -11.57 11.19
N THR A 5 8.12 -12.43 12.06
CA THR A 5 6.88 -13.18 11.82
C THR A 5 5.81 -12.76 12.81
N ILE A 6 4.65 -12.40 12.31
CA ILE A 6 3.46 -12.05 13.11
C ILE A 6 2.47 -13.19 12.96
N THR A 7 2.14 -13.85 14.06
CA THR A 7 1.10 -14.88 14.08
C THR A 7 -0.27 -14.20 14.20
N LEU A 8 -1.13 -14.46 13.23
CA LEU A 8 -2.50 -13.94 13.25
C LEU A 8 -3.35 -14.72 14.24
N ARG A 9 -4.34 -14.06 14.80
CA ARG A 9 -5.32 -14.67 15.69
C ARG A 9 -6.05 -15.80 14.95
N GLY A 10 -5.87 -17.03 15.41
CA GLY A 10 -6.54 -18.21 14.85
C GLY A 10 -7.93 -18.39 15.47
N THR A 11 -8.88 -18.83 14.65
CA THR A 11 -10.22 -19.24 15.12
C THR A 11 -10.49 -20.71 14.89
N VAL A 12 -9.65 -21.39 14.13
CA VAL A 12 -9.80 -22.82 13.85
C VAL A 12 -8.65 -23.58 14.49
N PRO A 13 -8.92 -24.52 15.40
CA PRO A 13 -7.90 -25.37 16.02
C PRO A 13 -7.08 -26.10 14.94
N GLY A 14 -5.76 -26.09 15.11
CA GLY A 14 -4.83 -26.75 14.18
C GLY A 14 -4.45 -25.92 12.94
N THR A 15 -4.99 -24.70 12.76
CA THR A 15 -4.61 -23.80 11.68
C THR A 15 -3.96 -22.55 12.23
N THR A 16 -2.82 -22.17 11.63
CA THR A 16 -2.09 -20.96 11.99
C THR A 16 -1.73 -20.19 10.73
N HIS A 17 -2.10 -18.92 10.65
CA HIS A 17 -1.67 -18.01 9.61
C HIS A 17 -0.60 -17.06 10.15
N GLN A 18 0.41 -16.78 9.33
CA GLN A 18 1.54 -15.94 9.72
C GLN A 18 1.84 -14.93 8.62
N LEU A 19 2.05 -13.66 9.01
CA LEU A 19 2.63 -12.64 8.18
C LEU A 19 4.14 -12.67 8.31
N SER A 20 4.84 -12.66 7.18
CA SER A 20 6.29 -12.44 7.12
C SER A 20 6.57 -10.99 6.78
N VAL A 21 7.35 -10.32 7.60
CA VAL A 21 7.77 -8.93 7.41
C VAL A 21 9.28 -8.90 7.31
N LEU A 22 9.78 -8.37 6.19
CA LEU A 22 11.21 -8.17 5.95
C LEU A 22 11.55 -6.72 6.22
N ARG A 23 12.49 -6.46 7.13
CA ARG A 23 12.95 -5.12 7.49
C ARG A 23 14.37 -4.90 7.02
N PHE A 24 14.58 -3.75 6.40
CA PHE A 24 15.87 -3.26 5.91
C PHE A 24 16.14 -1.88 6.48
N GLY A 25 17.41 -1.60 6.73
CA GLY A 25 17.83 -0.34 7.33
C GLY A 25 17.63 -0.29 8.84
N THR A 26 17.57 0.91 9.39
CA THR A 26 17.51 1.15 10.83
C THR A 26 16.28 1.99 11.18
N PRO A 27 15.37 1.49 12.03
CA PRO A 27 14.20 2.25 12.45
C PRO A 27 14.56 3.63 13.04
N GLY A 28 13.84 4.66 12.58
CA GLY A 28 13.99 6.03 13.05
C GLY A 28 15.23 6.78 12.56
N ARG A 29 16.07 6.19 11.70
CA ARG A 29 17.25 6.85 11.15
C ARG A 29 16.94 7.84 10.01
N GLY A 30 15.85 7.61 9.29
CA GLY A 30 15.40 8.40 8.14
C GLY A 30 13.95 8.08 7.80
N PRO A 31 13.50 8.37 6.56
CA PRO A 31 12.15 8.08 6.14
C PRO A 31 11.84 6.59 6.20
N LYS A 32 10.59 6.27 6.51
CA LYS A 32 10.08 4.89 6.57
C LYS A 32 9.18 4.62 5.36
N ALA A 33 9.46 3.54 4.63
CA ALA A 33 8.60 3.04 3.57
C ALA A 33 8.06 1.64 3.93
N THR A 34 6.77 1.43 3.75
CA THR A 34 6.14 0.12 3.85
C THR A 34 5.56 -0.26 2.49
N LEU A 35 6.01 -1.40 1.97
CA LEU A 35 5.52 -1.99 0.73
C LEU A 35 4.89 -3.34 1.06
N GLN A 36 3.71 -3.59 0.54
CA GLN A 36 3.08 -4.90 0.65
C GLN A 36 2.60 -5.40 -0.71
N ALA A 37 2.47 -6.71 -0.85
CA ALA A 37 2.03 -7.35 -2.07
C ALA A 37 0.97 -8.40 -1.79
N ALA A 38 0.05 -8.58 -2.73
CA ALA A 38 -0.96 -9.61 -2.73
C ALA A 38 -1.87 -9.59 -1.48
N LEU A 39 -2.42 -8.42 -1.18
CA LEU A 39 -3.55 -8.31 -0.23
C LEU A 39 -4.80 -9.00 -0.83
N HIS A 40 -5.04 -8.85 -2.13
CA HIS A 40 -5.81 -9.81 -2.90
C HIS A 40 -4.87 -10.97 -3.29
N ALA A 41 -5.01 -12.11 -2.63
CA ALA A 41 -4.00 -13.17 -2.66
C ALA A 41 -4.03 -14.06 -3.92
N ASP A 42 -5.04 -13.88 -4.77
CA ASP A 42 -5.19 -14.52 -6.08
C ASP A 42 -4.41 -13.81 -7.21
N VAL A 43 -3.82 -12.62 -6.95
CA VAL A 43 -3.03 -11.88 -7.93
C VAL A 43 -1.54 -12.20 -7.83
N ILE A 44 -0.93 -12.72 -8.89
CA ILE A 44 0.45 -13.25 -8.90
C ILE A 44 1.53 -12.20 -9.22
N PRO A 45 1.34 -11.24 -10.16
CA PRO A 45 2.36 -10.25 -10.50
C PRO A 45 2.99 -9.54 -9.30
N PRO A 46 2.23 -9.04 -8.30
CA PRO A 46 2.79 -8.40 -7.11
C PRO A 46 3.72 -9.30 -6.29
N LEU A 47 3.47 -10.60 -6.24
CA LEU A 47 4.33 -11.56 -5.52
C LEU A 47 5.71 -11.67 -6.16
N LEU A 48 5.80 -11.68 -7.49
CA LEU A 48 7.07 -11.67 -8.21
C LEU A 48 7.82 -10.34 -8.03
N VAL A 49 7.11 -9.23 -8.06
CA VAL A 49 7.70 -7.90 -7.80
C VAL A 49 8.24 -7.83 -6.36
N ALA A 50 7.51 -8.33 -5.38
CA ALA A 50 7.98 -8.38 -3.99
C ALA A 50 9.24 -9.25 -3.83
N GLN A 51 9.33 -10.37 -4.56
CA GLN A 51 10.55 -11.21 -4.56
C GLN A 51 11.74 -10.48 -5.22
N ALA A 52 11.51 -9.76 -6.32
CA ALA A 52 12.53 -8.94 -6.96
C ALA A 52 12.97 -7.78 -6.06
N LEU A 53 12.02 -7.06 -5.42
CA LEU A 53 12.29 -6.03 -4.41
C LEU A 53 13.15 -6.55 -3.26
N ARG A 54 12.83 -7.72 -2.71
CA ARG A 54 13.63 -8.35 -1.66
C ARG A 54 15.09 -8.47 -2.08
N GLN A 55 15.37 -8.99 -3.29
CA GLN A 55 16.73 -9.16 -3.79
C GLN A 55 17.47 -7.81 -3.93
N ARG A 56 16.78 -6.75 -4.43
CA ARG A 56 17.36 -5.40 -4.55
C ARG A 56 17.65 -4.81 -3.17
N LEU A 57 16.71 -4.90 -2.26
CA LEU A 57 16.86 -4.36 -0.89
C LEU A 57 17.96 -5.08 -0.11
N GLU A 58 18.11 -6.40 -0.27
CA GLU A 58 19.23 -7.15 0.32
C GLU A 58 20.60 -6.68 -0.21
N ALA A 59 20.70 -6.36 -1.50
CA ALA A 59 21.91 -5.81 -2.09
C ALA A 59 22.18 -4.40 -1.57
N LEU A 60 21.20 -3.51 -1.61
CA LEU A 60 21.30 -2.13 -1.11
C LEU A 60 21.68 -2.06 0.37
N GLU A 61 21.15 -2.97 1.19
CA GLU A 61 21.51 -3.01 2.62
C GLU A 61 22.95 -3.47 2.83
N ARG A 62 23.42 -4.48 2.08
CA ARG A 62 24.84 -4.90 2.12
C ARG A 62 25.78 -3.77 1.74
N ASP A 63 25.37 -2.93 0.79
CA ASP A 63 26.14 -1.81 0.29
C ASP A 63 25.98 -0.56 1.17
N GLY A 64 25.20 -0.62 2.26
CA GLY A 64 24.96 0.50 3.18
C GLY A 64 24.10 1.62 2.59
N LEU A 65 23.33 1.35 1.55
CA LEU A 65 22.53 2.32 0.80
C LEU A 65 21.09 2.44 1.29
N ILE A 66 20.65 1.72 2.32
CA ILE A 66 19.37 1.99 2.98
C ILE A 66 19.57 3.10 4.00
N LEU A 67 19.06 4.29 3.70
CA LEU A 67 19.24 5.49 4.52
C LEU A 67 18.21 5.61 5.64
N GLY A 68 17.02 5.09 5.41
CA GLY A 68 15.91 5.06 6.35
C GLY A 68 15.54 3.64 6.78
N GLU A 69 14.25 3.34 6.75
CA GLU A 69 13.68 2.02 7.03
C GLU A 69 12.79 1.58 5.85
N VAL A 70 12.96 0.35 5.38
CA VAL A 70 12.03 -0.28 4.44
C VAL A 70 11.43 -1.52 5.10
N GLN A 71 10.11 -1.60 5.16
CA GLN A 71 9.35 -2.80 5.50
C GLN A 71 8.74 -3.37 4.24
N LEU A 72 9.04 -4.62 3.93
CA LEU A 72 8.42 -5.36 2.82
C LEU A 72 7.61 -6.51 3.39
N VAL A 73 6.31 -6.52 3.08
CA VAL A 73 5.39 -7.65 3.35
C VAL A 73 5.17 -8.37 2.02
N PRO A 74 5.95 -9.43 1.73
CA PRO A 74 5.98 -10.02 0.39
C PRO A 74 4.69 -10.75 0.00
N PHE A 75 3.88 -11.14 0.98
CA PHE A 75 2.54 -11.69 0.81
C PHE A 75 1.68 -11.26 2.00
N ALA A 76 0.85 -10.24 1.75
CA ALA A 76 0.11 -9.57 2.80
C ALA A 76 -1.09 -10.37 3.31
N ASN A 77 -1.57 -11.39 2.57
CA ASN A 77 -2.77 -12.13 2.92
C ASN A 77 -2.57 -13.66 2.95
N PRO A 78 -2.02 -14.20 4.04
CA PRO A 78 -1.85 -15.65 4.18
C PRO A 78 -3.19 -16.40 4.33
N ILE A 79 -4.28 -15.72 4.68
CA ILE A 79 -5.61 -16.32 4.75
C ILE A 79 -6.12 -16.58 3.33
N GLY A 80 -6.11 -15.54 2.47
CA GLY A 80 -6.50 -15.65 1.08
C GLY A 80 -5.65 -16.62 0.27
N LEU A 81 -4.32 -16.65 0.52
CA LEU A 81 -3.41 -17.62 -0.10
C LEU A 81 -3.74 -19.09 0.24
N ALA A 82 -4.39 -19.33 1.37
CA ALA A 82 -4.81 -20.67 1.78
C ALA A 82 -6.20 -21.06 1.26
N GLN A 83 -6.88 -20.17 0.52
CA GLN A 83 -8.20 -20.42 -0.03
C GLN A 83 -8.09 -20.95 -1.46
N ASP A 84 -8.46 -22.23 -1.64
CA ASP A 84 -8.54 -22.88 -2.93
C ASP A 84 -9.91 -23.55 -3.05
N VAL A 85 -10.60 -23.30 -4.16
CA VAL A 85 -11.90 -23.89 -4.46
C VAL A 85 -11.79 -24.69 -5.75
N LEU A 86 -11.80 -26.00 -5.65
CA LEU A 86 -11.70 -26.91 -6.78
C LEU A 86 -10.48 -26.65 -7.68
N GLY A 87 -9.33 -26.34 -7.07
CA GLY A 87 -8.08 -26.06 -7.78
C GLY A 87 -7.97 -24.63 -8.33
N THR A 88 -8.84 -23.73 -7.89
CA THR A 88 -8.79 -22.30 -8.27
C THR A 88 -8.55 -21.45 -7.02
N PRO A 89 -7.47 -20.68 -6.96
CA PRO A 89 -7.22 -19.73 -5.87
C PRO A 89 -8.36 -18.70 -5.73
N GLN A 90 -8.73 -18.40 -4.50
CA GLN A 90 -9.79 -17.44 -4.15
C GLN A 90 -9.24 -16.46 -3.10
N GLY A 91 -8.52 -15.45 -3.52
CA GLY A 91 -7.77 -14.60 -2.63
C GLY A 91 -8.34 -13.20 -2.37
N ARG A 92 -9.39 -12.80 -3.10
CA ARG A 92 -9.99 -11.46 -3.01
C ARG A 92 -10.93 -11.30 -1.82
N PHE A 93 -11.71 -12.32 -1.52
CA PHE A 93 -12.71 -12.31 -0.45
C PHE A 93 -12.42 -13.39 0.60
N ASP A 94 -12.72 -13.10 1.86
CA ASP A 94 -12.75 -14.14 2.90
C ASP A 94 -13.96 -15.07 2.65
N LEU A 95 -13.70 -16.33 2.35
CA LEU A 95 -14.76 -17.29 2.02
C LEU A 95 -15.67 -17.63 3.22
N ARG A 96 -15.35 -17.19 4.43
CA ARG A 96 -16.19 -17.40 5.61
C ARG A 96 -17.37 -16.43 5.69
N ASP A 97 -17.21 -15.21 5.19
CA ASP A 97 -18.23 -14.16 5.33
C ASP A 97 -18.40 -13.28 4.09
N GLY A 98 -17.57 -13.48 3.05
CA GLY A 98 -17.61 -12.73 1.80
C GLY A 98 -17.02 -11.33 1.88
N VAL A 99 -16.33 -10.98 2.97
CA VAL A 99 -15.70 -9.65 3.11
C VAL A 99 -14.45 -9.56 2.23
N ASN A 100 -14.35 -8.49 1.45
CA ASN A 100 -13.17 -8.19 0.64
C ASN A 100 -11.98 -7.85 1.57
N PHE A 101 -10.84 -8.48 1.32
CA PHE A 101 -9.64 -8.26 2.15
C PHE A 101 -9.09 -6.84 2.05
N ASN A 102 -9.25 -6.16 0.90
CA ASN A 102 -8.85 -4.75 0.72
C ASN A 102 -10.04 -3.78 0.86
N ARG A 103 -10.98 -4.05 1.74
CA ARG A 103 -12.05 -3.12 2.13
C ARG A 103 -12.24 -3.16 3.64
N LEU A 104 -12.89 -2.14 4.19
CA LEU A 104 -13.21 -2.05 5.62
C LEU A 104 -11.97 -2.14 6.51
N HIS A 105 -10.87 -1.50 6.10
CA HIS A 105 -9.74 -1.28 7.00
C HIS A 105 -10.15 -0.32 8.12
N PRO A 106 -9.56 -0.44 9.33
CA PRO A 106 -9.96 0.39 10.46
C PRO A 106 -9.68 1.87 10.20
N ASP A 107 -10.70 2.70 10.32
CA ASP A 107 -10.55 4.16 10.36
C ASP A 107 -10.14 4.60 11.77
N LEU A 108 -8.96 5.16 11.89
CA LEU A 108 -8.39 5.63 13.16
C LEU A 108 -8.60 7.13 13.41
N THR A 109 -9.19 7.84 12.46
CA THR A 109 -9.28 9.30 12.41
C THR A 109 -9.89 9.88 13.69
N GLU A 110 -11.07 9.39 14.08
CA GLU A 110 -11.77 9.92 15.26
C GLU A 110 -11.04 9.64 16.59
N ALA A 111 -10.34 8.50 16.67
CA ALA A 111 -9.54 8.17 17.84
C ALA A 111 -8.32 9.09 17.97
N VAL A 112 -7.67 9.35 16.85
CA VAL A 112 -6.49 10.23 16.77
C VAL A 112 -6.87 11.68 17.03
N ASP A 113 -7.93 12.17 16.39
CA ASP A 113 -8.42 13.55 16.58
C ASP A 113 -8.72 13.84 18.05
N ARG A 114 -9.43 12.94 18.73
CA ARG A 114 -9.69 13.07 20.17
C ARG A 114 -8.43 13.06 21.03
N ALA A 115 -7.39 12.34 20.59
CA ALA A 115 -6.16 12.22 21.37
C ALA A 115 -5.24 13.44 21.22
N VAL A 116 -5.21 14.07 20.03
CA VAL A 116 -4.20 15.10 19.73
C VAL A 116 -4.77 16.42 19.23
N GLY A 117 -6.05 16.51 18.84
CA GLY A 117 -6.61 17.67 18.18
C GLY A 117 -6.35 19.00 18.90
N GLU A 118 -6.54 19.04 20.22
CA GLU A 118 -6.31 20.23 21.04
C GLU A 118 -4.80 20.55 21.24
N THR A 119 -3.89 19.63 20.88
CA THR A 119 -2.43 19.79 21.06
C THR A 119 -1.69 20.13 19.78
N LEU A 120 -2.42 20.12 18.64
CA LEU A 120 -1.84 20.49 17.34
C LEU A 120 -1.57 21.99 17.28
N GLY A 121 -0.42 22.36 16.70
CA GLY A 121 0.07 23.74 16.69
C GLY A 121 0.80 24.12 15.41
N ALA A 122 1.63 25.16 15.48
CA ALA A 122 2.34 25.71 14.33
C ALA A 122 3.61 24.92 13.92
N ASP A 123 4.08 23.99 14.73
CA ASP A 123 5.27 23.17 14.43
C ASP A 123 4.83 21.87 13.72
N PRO A 124 5.08 21.74 12.38
CA PRO A 124 4.67 20.57 11.63
C PRO A 124 5.36 19.28 12.10
N ASP A 125 6.63 19.34 12.48
CA ASP A 125 7.37 18.15 12.92
C ASP A 125 6.85 17.65 14.27
N ALA A 126 6.50 18.55 15.17
CA ALA A 126 5.87 18.19 16.43
C ALA A 126 4.49 17.56 16.21
N ASN A 127 3.70 18.09 15.27
CA ASN A 127 2.40 17.54 14.91
C ASN A 127 2.55 16.13 14.31
N VAL A 128 3.49 15.93 13.39
CA VAL A 128 3.78 14.59 12.83
C VAL A 128 4.11 13.58 13.92
N ARG A 129 4.99 13.93 14.85
CA ARG A 129 5.35 13.03 15.97
C ARG A 129 4.15 12.67 16.84
N ARG A 130 3.29 13.66 17.20
CA ARG A 130 2.08 13.44 18.00
C ARG A 130 1.07 12.57 17.28
N ILE A 131 0.76 12.89 16.03
CA ILE A 131 -0.19 12.14 15.21
C ILE A 131 0.28 10.70 15.03
N ARG A 132 1.55 10.46 14.69
CA ARG A 132 2.10 9.09 14.56
C ARG A 132 2.04 8.31 15.87
N ALA A 133 2.29 8.95 17.01
CA ALA A 133 2.16 8.30 18.31
C ALA A 133 0.71 7.91 18.59
N ALA A 134 -0.24 8.80 18.35
CA ALA A 134 -1.67 8.53 18.52
C ALA A 134 -2.18 7.46 17.55
N LEU A 135 -1.73 7.45 16.28
CA LEU A 135 -2.06 6.41 15.31
C LEU A 135 -1.60 5.02 15.78
N ARG A 136 -0.37 4.89 16.27
CA ARG A 136 0.15 3.63 16.82
C ARG A 136 -0.64 3.17 18.05
N GLU A 137 -1.01 4.08 18.93
CA GLU A 137 -1.83 3.77 20.08
C GLU A 137 -3.23 3.33 19.67
N ALA A 138 -3.88 4.07 18.78
CA ALA A 138 -5.21 3.77 18.29
C ALA A 138 -5.29 2.39 17.62
N VAL A 139 -4.34 2.05 16.72
CA VAL A 139 -4.32 0.72 16.11
C VAL A 139 -4.02 -0.39 17.11
N SER A 140 -3.16 -0.14 18.07
CA SER A 140 -2.86 -1.10 19.15
C SER A 140 -4.10 -1.44 19.98
N ALA A 141 -4.95 -0.45 20.26
CA ALA A 141 -6.19 -0.60 21.06
C ALA A 141 -7.30 -1.40 20.34
N LEU A 142 -7.20 -1.61 19.03
CA LEU A 142 -8.20 -2.37 18.28
C LEU A 142 -8.28 -3.82 18.78
N THR A 143 -9.50 -4.31 18.93
CA THR A 143 -9.77 -5.71 19.30
C THR A 143 -10.38 -6.45 18.12
N PRO A 144 -9.59 -7.23 17.38
CA PRO A 144 -10.08 -8.00 16.24
C PRO A 144 -11.10 -9.05 16.65
N ARG A 145 -12.14 -9.24 15.84
CA ARG A 145 -13.19 -10.26 16.05
C ARG A 145 -12.94 -11.51 15.21
N THR A 146 -12.38 -11.34 14.03
CA THR A 146 -12.09 -12.40 13.06
C THR A 146 -10.60 -12.43 12.73
N PRO A 147 -10.06 -13.50 12.11
CA PRO A 147 -8.71 -13.50 11.57
C PRO A 147 -8.49 -12.44 10.49
N ALA A 148 -9.50 -12.14 9.67
CA ALA A 148 -9.41 -11.07 8.67
C ALA A 148 -9.31 -9.68 9.33
N ASP A 149 -10.05 -9.43 10.43
CA ASP A 149 -9.89 -8.19 11.20
C ASP A 149 -8.49 -8.08 11.80
N ASP A 150 -7.94 -9.19 12.30
CA ASP A 150 -6.57 -9.19 12.84
C ASP A 150 -5.54 -8.96 11.74
N LEU A 151 -5.71 -9.58 10.58
CA LEU A 151 -4.89 -9.32 9.40
C LEU A 151 -4.86 -7.82 9.07
N LYS A 152 -6.03 -7.20 8.91
CA LYS A 152 -6.16 -5.77 8.61
C LYS A 152 -5.52 -4.89 9.69
N LYS A 153 -5.75 -5.22 10.97
CA LYS A 153 -5.09 -4.55 12.09
C LYS A 153 -3.58 -4.63 12.00
N GLN A 154 -3.01 -5.80 11.75
CA GLN A 154 -1.56 -5.99 11.68
C GLN A 154 -0.95 -5.24 10.49
N LEU A 155 -1.58 -5.28 9.31
CA LEU A 155 -1.11 -4.56 8.13
C LEU A 155 -1.12 -3.04 8.37
N VAL A 156 -2.22 -2.49 8.91
CA VAL A 156 -2.29 -1.07 9.26
C VAL A 156 -1.25 -0.72 10.32
N ALA A 157 -1.05 -1.56 11.36
CA ALA A 157 -0.04 -1.31 12.39
C ALA A 157 1.40 -1.26 11.84
N LEU A 158 1.71 -2.00 10.78
CA LEU A 158 3.01 -1.96 10.10
C LEU A 158 3.21 -0.66 9.31
N ALA A 159 2.14 -0.11 8.74
CA ALA A 159 2.21 0.97 7.75
C ALA A 159 1.85 2.36 8.29
N ILE A 160 1.05 2.45 9.35
CA ILE A 160 0.36 3.68 9.76
C ILE A 160 1.27 4.85 10.16
N ASP A 161 2.51 4.57 10.50
CA ASP A 161 3.52 5.59 10.84
C ASP A 161 4.60 5.77 9.76
N SER A 162 4.37 5.21 8.56
CA SER A 162 5.28 5.33 7.43
C SER A 162 5.14 6.68 6.73
N ASP A 163 6.23 7.11 6.09
CA ASP A 163 6.24 8.25 5.17
C ASP A 163 5.69 7.86 3.79
N ILE A 164 5.88 6.57 3.42
CA ILE A 164 5.46 6.02 2.13
C ILE A 164 4.79 4.67 2.38
N VAL A 165 3.63 4.47 1.76
CA VAL A 165 2.89 3.19 1.76
C VAL A 165 2.55 2.83 0.33
N LEU A 166 3.06 1.70 -0.15
CA LEU A 166 2.75 1.19 -1.49
C LEU A 166 2.09 -0.18 -1.37
N ASP A 167 0.85 -0.26 -1.82
CA ASP A 167 0.06 -1.50 -1.89
C ASP A 167 0.11 -2.03 -3.32
N LEU A 168 0.82 -3.16 -3.52
CA LEU A 168 1.05 -3.72 -4.85
C LEU A 168 -0.05 -4.71 -5.21
N HIS A 169 -0.78 -4.37 -6.26
CA HIS A 169 -1.91 -5.09 -6.81
C HIS A 169 -1.73 -5.39 -8.30
N CYS A 170 -2.67 -6.06 -8.89
CA CYS A 170 -2.98 -6.04 -10.32
C CYS A 170 -4.48 -6.27 -10.50
N ASP A 171 -5.00 -5.85 -11.64
CA ASP A 171 -6.37 -6.16 -12.05
C ASP A 171 -6.44 -7.43 -12.91
N ALA A 172 -7.65 -7.88 -13.23
CA ALA A 172 -7.83 -9.05 -14.10
C ALA A 172 -7.20 -8.82 -15.48
N GLN A 173 -7.52 -7.69 -16.11
CA GLN A 173 -6.87 -7.22 -17.35
C GLN A 173 -6.83 -5.69 -17.34
N ALA A 174 -5.65 -5.12 -17.30
CA ALA A 174 -5.46 -3.68 -17.23
C ALA A 174 -4.09 -3.25 -17.77
N SER A 175 -3.96 -1.97 -18.07
CA SER A 175 -2.66 -1.29 -18.20
C SER A 175 -2.09 -0.97 -16.81
N MET A 176 -0.80 -0.62 -16.74
CA MET A 176 -0.19 -0.07 -15.53
C MET A 176 -0.94 1.20 -15.10
N HIS A 177 -1.46 1.21 -13.90
CA HIS A 177 -2.12 2.38 -13.32
C HIS A 177 -1.95 2.44 -11.81
N LEU A 178 -2.32 3.57 -11.21
CA LEU A 178 -2.26 3.71 -9.76
C LEU A 178 -3.40 4.60 -9.24
N TYR A 179 -3.75 4.37 -7.97
CA TYR A 179 -4.67 5.20 -7.20
C TYR A 179 -3.90 5.93 -6.11
N ALA A 180 -4.22 7.21 -5.89
CA ALA A 180 -3.60 7.99 -4.83
C ALA A 180 -4.53 9.11 -4.33
N LEU A 181 -4.15 9.70 -3.20
CA LEU A 181 -4.89 10.81 -2.60
C LEU A 181 -4.78 12.09 -3.45
N THR A 182 -5.90 12.73 -3.79
CA THR A 182 -5.94 13.93 -4.64
C THR A 182 -4.94 15.03 -4.23
N PRO A 183 -4.80 15.45 -2.96
CA PRO A 183 -3.82 16.47 -2.58
C PRO A 183 -2.35 16.05 -2.71
N GLN A 184 -2.07 14.78 -3.02
CA GLN A 184 -0.71 14.26 -3.21
C GLN A 184 -0.39 13.98 -4.70
N VAL A 185 -1.06 14.68 -5.60
CA VAL A 185 -0.96 14.53 -7.05
C VAL A 185 0.49 14.56 -7.56
N GLU A 186 1.34 15.46 -7.05
CA GLU A 186 2.74 15.57 -7.49
C GLU A 186 3.53 14.28 -7.25
N LEU A 187 3.34 13.66 -6.08
CA LEU A 187 3.99 12.38 -5.75
C LEU A 187 3.42 11.22 -6.57
N ALA A 188 2.11 11.26 -6.84
CA ALA A 188 1.46 10.28 -7.69
C ALA A 188 1.92 10.36 -9.15
N GLU A 189 2.11 11.58 -9.68
CA GLU A 189 2.69 11.81 -11.01
C GLU A 189 4.13 11.30 -11.11
N GLU A 190 4.96 11.59 -10.11
CA GLU A 190 6.35 11.10 -10.07
C GLU A 190 6.38 9.55 -10.08
N LEU A 191 5.59 8.90 -9.23
CA LEU A 191 5.50 7.44 -9.19
C LEU A 191 4.95 6.89 -10.50
N GLY A 192 3.88 7.50 -11.04
CA GLY A 192 3.27 7.13 -12.30
C GLY A 192 4.23 7.27 -13.49
N ALA A 193 5.00 8.36 -13.54
CA ALA A 193 6.01 8.58 -14.57
C ALA A 193 7.09 7.50 -14.54
N LEU A 194 7.63 7.18 -13.36
CA LEU A 194 8.60 6.11 -13.18
C LEU A 194 8.05 4.75 -13.63
N LEU A 195 6.85 4.38 -13.20
CA LEU A 195 6.20 3.12 -13.55
C LEU A 195 5.76 3.06 -15.01
N GLY A 196 5.74 4.19 -15.73
CA GLY A 196 5.15 4.29 -17.06
C GLY A 196 3.64 4.04 -17.03
N ALA A 197 2.97 4.52 -15.98
CA ALA A 197 1.54 4.35 -15.80
C ALA A 197 0.75 5.03 -16.92
N GLU A 198 -0.27 4.35 -17.41
CA GLU A 198 -1.20 4.85 -18.43
C GLU A 198 -2.42 5.53 -17.82
N ALA A 199 -2.63 5.38 -16.50
CA ALA A 199 -3.57 6.17 -15.73
C ALA A 199 -3.05 6.43 -14.31
N VAL A 200 -3.28 7.64 -13.81
CA VAL A 200 -3.08 8.06 -12.41
C VAL A 200 -4.43 8.56 -11.91
N LEU A 201 -5.09 7.76 -11.08
CA LEU A 201 -6.45 8.01 -10.63
C LEU A 201 -6.43 8.60 -9.22
N LEU A 202 -7.05 9.76 -9.07
CA LEU A 202 -7.01 10.54 -7.83
C LEU A 202 -8.39 10.59 -7.16
N ALA A 203 -8.42 10.34 -5.86
CA ALA A 203 -9.62 10.51 -5.04
C ALA A 203 -9.25 11.04 -3.65
N THR A 204 -10.17 11.74 -3.00
CA THR A 204 -10.09 12.02 -1.56
C THR A 204 -10.67 10.87 -0.75
N GLU A 205 -11.59 10.13 -1.37
CA GLU A 205 -12.25 8.94 -0.84
C GLU A 205 -12.71 8.07 -2.00
N SER A 206 -12.32 6.80 -2.05
CA SER A 206 -12.71 5.85 -3.09
C SER A 206 -13.83 4.90 -2.65
N GLY A 207 -14.17 4.91 -1.36
CA GLY A 207 -15.21 4.10 -0.75
C GLY A 207 -14.72 2.83 -0.07
N ASP A 208 -15.43 2.44 0.99
CA ASP A 208 -15.20 1.22 1.77
C ASP A 208 -13.79 1.08 2.40
N SER A 209 -13.08 2.19 2.62
CA SER A 209 -11.79 2.26 3.34
C SER A 209 -10.79 1.18 2.89
N PRO A 210 -10.21 1.27 1.69
CA PRO A 210 -9.09 0.43 1.27
C PRO A 210 -7.84 0.73 2.11
N PHE A 211 -6.81 -0.12 1.98
CA PHE A 211 -5.63 -0.06 2.85
C PHE A 211 -4.84 1.25 2.73
N ASP A 212 -4.61 1.74 1.54
CA ASP A 212 -3.89 2.99 1.29
C ASP A 212 -4.63 4.20 1.89
N GLU A 213 -5.96 4.26 1.75
CA GLU A 213 -6.77 5.30 2.39
C GLU A 213 -6.74 5.21 3.92
N ALA A 214 -6.78 4.01 4.50
CA ALA A 214 -6.68 3.84 5.95
C ALA A 214 -5.37 4.44 6.51
N CYS A 215 -4.30 4.49 5.71
CA CYS A 215 -3.02 5.08 6.08
C CYS A 215 -2.94 6.60 5.83
N THR A 216 -3.64 7.11 4.82
CA THR A 216 -3.53 8.52 4.38
C THR A 216 -4.66 9.42 4.89
N ARG A 217 -5.88 8.89 4.98
CA ARG A 217 -7.08 9.63 5.39
C ARG A 217 -6.96 10.36 6.73
N PRO A 218 -6.39 9.78 7.81
CA PRO A 218 -6.25 10.50 9.07
C PRO A 218 -5.50 11.83 8.93
N TRP A 219 -4.48 11.89 8.08
CA TRP A 219 -3.70 13.11 7.83
C TRP A 219 -4.53 14.19 7.15
N LEU A 220 -5.29 13.82 6.10
CA LEU A 220 -6.16 14.74 5.38
C LEU A 220 -7.24 15.31 6.29
N VAL A 221 -7.96 14.47 7.01
CA VAL A 221 -9.06 14.91 7.87
C VAL A 221 -8.57 15.80 9.02
N LEU A 222 -7.43 15.46 9.63
CA LEU A 222 -6.84 16.31 10.68
C LEU A 222 -6.40 17.66 10.13
N GLN A 223 -5.83 17.72 8.92
CA GLN A 223 -5.47 18.97 8.26
C GLN A 223 -6.73 19.86 8.02
N GLU A 224 -7.82 19.25 7.55
CA GLU A 224 -9.08 19.93 7.29
C GLU A 224 -9.77 20.41 8.57
N ARG A 225 -9.77 19.60 9.63
CA ARG A 225 -10.40 19.94 10.91
C ARG A 225 -9.63 20.98 11.71
N HIS A 226 -8.30 21.03 11.54
CA HIS A 226 -7.42 21.92 12.28
C HIS A 226 -6.66 22.90 11.37
N PRO A 227 -7.36 23.77 10.60
CA PRO A 227 -6.73 24.62 9.58
C PRO A 227 -5.77 25.66 10.18
N ALA A 228 -5.84 25.95 11.48
CA ALA A 228 -4.90 26.81 12.18
C ALA A 228 -3.61 26.10 12.61
N ALA A 229 -3.59 24.79 12.54
CA ALA A 229 -2.42 23.98 12.86
C ALA A 229 -1.65 23.58 11.59
N ALA A 230 -0.34 23.50 11.68
CA ALA A 230 0.51 23.06 10.58
C ALA A 230 0.52 21.52 10.50
N VAL A 231 -0.56 20.91 10.01
CA VAL A 231 -0.65 19.45 9.82
C VAL A 231 -0.26 19.11 8.39
N PRO A 232 0.90 18.48 8.13
CA PRO A 232 1.27 18.05 6.81
C PRO A 232 0.63 16.70 6.46
N LEU A 233 0.51 16.38 5.16
CA LEU A 233 0.16 15.04 4.68
C LEU A 233 1.42 14.14 4.77
N ALA A 234 1.74 13.69 5.98
CA ALA A 234 3.02 13.03 6.29
C ALA A 234 3.05 11.52 5.97
N CYS A 235 2.07 11.02 5.22
CA CYS A 235 2.07 9.69 4.64
C CYS A 235 1.62 9.80 3.18
N PHE A 236 2.48 9.43 2.23
CA PHE A 236 2.09 9.18 0.85
C PHE A 236 1.63 7.73 0.73
N GLY A 237 0.39 7.50 0.33
CA GLY A 237 -0.17 6.17 0.08
C GLY A 237 -0.62 6.03 -1.36
N ALA A 238 -0.30 4.89 -1.97
CA ALA A 238 -0.78 4.55 -3.30
C ALA A 238 -1.04 3.05 -3.45
N THR A 239 -2.14 2.72 -4.12
CA THR A 239 -2.35 1.39 -4.67
C THR A 239 -1.78 1.37 -6.09
N VAL A 240 -0.83 0.46 -6.33
CA VAL A 240 -0.14 0.29 -7.61
C VAL A 240 -0.66 -0.95 -8.30
N GLU A 241 -1.37 -0.77 -9.40
CA GLU A 241 -1.93 -1.85 -10.21
C GLU A 241 -0.94 -2.23 -11.31
N LEU A 242 -0.25 -3.34 -11.09
CA LEU A 242 0.84 -3.87 -11.93
C LEU A 242 0.28 -4.59 -13.18
N ARG A 243 -0.56 -3.88 -13.97
CA ARG A 243 -1.21 -4.40 -15.18
C ARG A 243 -2.25 -5.49 -14.88
N GLY A 244 -2.34 -6.51 -15.74
CA GLY A 244 -3.27 -7.64 -15.61
C GLY A 244 -2.64 -8.88 -14.97
N GLU A 245 -3.47 -9.81 -14.51
CA GLU A 245 -3.04 -11.09 -13.90
C GLU A 245 -2.16 -11.93 -14.85
N ALA A 246 -2.41 -11.83 -16.17
CA ALA A 246 -1.63 -12.53 -17.19
C ALA A 246 -0.24 -11.92 -17.44
N ASP A 247 0.02 -10.70 -16.97
CA ASP A 247 1.31 -10.00 -17.14
C ASP A 247 2.37 -10.48 -16.13
N THR A 248 2.40 -11.77 -15.90
CA THR A 248 3.28 -12.43 -14.93
C THR A 248 4.58 -12.85 -15.61
N SER A 249 5.68 -12.09 -15.41
CA SER A 249 7.00 -12.47 -15.87
C SER A 249 8.11 -11.93 -14.98
N HIS A 250 9.24 -12.67 -14.92
CA HIS A 250 10.41 -12.23 -14.16
C HIS A 250 11.01 -10.93 -14.72
N THR A 251 10.92 -10.69 -16.04
CA THR A 251 11.42 -9.46 -16.66
C THR A 251 10.60 -8.26 -16.21
N LEU A 252 9.28 -8.33 -16.30
CA LEU A 252 8.41 -7.25 -15.82
C LEU A 252 8.59 -7.01 -14.32
N ALA A 253 8.59 -8.07 -13.52
CA ALA A 253 8.79 -7.96 -12.08
C ALA A 253 10.14 -7.32 -11.70
N ALA A 254 11.20 -7.61 -12.44
CA ALA A 254 12.50 -6.98 -12.24
C ALA A 254 12.46 -5.48 -12.57
N GLN A 255 11.83 -5.10 -13.69
CA GLN A 255 11.67 -3.70 -14.11
C GLN A 255 10.84 -2.91 -13.11
N ASP A 256 9.70 -3.45 -12.68
CA ASP A 256 8.83 -2.81 -11.69
C ASP A 256 9.54 -2.62 -10.36
N ALA A 257 10.28 -3.64 -9.90
CA ALA A 257 11.07 -3.54 -8.67
C ALA A 257 12.17 -2.48 -8.76
N ASP A 258 12.90 -2.39 -9.88
CA ASP A 258 13.93 -1.38 -10.10
C ASP A 258 13.31 0.03 -10.09
N THR A 259 12.13 0.19 -10.67
CA THR A 259 11.37 1.44 -10.68
C THR A 259 10.90 1.86 -9.28
N LEU A 260 10.38 0.92 -8.50
CA LEU A 260 9.97 1.19 -7.12
C LEU A 260 11.17 1.56 -6.23
N ILE A 261 12.32 0.93 -6.42
CA ILE A 261 13.57 1.33 -5.76
C ILE A 261 13.97 2.75 -6.15
N GLU A 262 13.81 3.13 -7.43
CA GLU A 262 14.11 4.49 -7.88
C GLU A 262 13.19 5.52 -7.22
N PHE A 263 11.89 5.22 -7.07
CA PHE A 263 10.98 6.07 -6.30
C PHE A 263 11.44 6.24 -4.85
N LEU A 264 11.82 5.14 -4.18
CA LEU A 264 12.35 5.19 -2.81
C LEU A 264 13.65 6.01 -2.73
N ARG A 265 14.47 6.02 -3.79
CA ARG A 265 15.68 6.84 -3.88
C ARG A 265 15.36 8.33 -3.98
N LEU A 266 14.41 8.70 -4.84
CA LEU A 266 13.91 10.08 -4.93
C LEU A 266 13.33 10.58 -3.60
N ARG A 267 12.77 9.68 -2.80
CA ARG A 267 12.22 10.00 -1.46
C ARG A 267 13.24 9.91 -0.32
N GLY A 268 14.52 9.68 -0.63
CA GLY A 268 15.59 9.64 0.39
C GLY A 268 15.54 8.44 1.32
N VAL A 269 14.75 7.41 1.02
CA VAL A 269 14.75 6.13 1.76
C VAL A 269 15.96 5.30 1.38
N VAL A 270 16.33 5.33 0.09
CA VAL A 270 17.46 4.62 -0.51
C VAL A 270 18.47 5.64 -1.02
N GLY A 271 19.74 5.39 -0.78
CA GLY A 271 20.87 6.23 -1.24
C GLY A 271 21.30 5.90 -2.68
N GLY A 272 22.21 6.72 -3.17
CA GLY A 272 22.77 6.66 -4.51
C GLY A 272 22.20 7.73 -5.44
N PRO A 273 22.77 7.88 -6.66
CA PRO A 273 22.28 8.85 -7.63
C PRO A 273 20.90 8.43 -8.14
N ALA A 274 19.94 9.36 -8.11
CA ALA A 274 18.63 9.16 -8.72
C ALA A 274 18.72 9.34 -10.24
N ALA A 275 17.98 8.52 -10.98
CA ALA A 275 17.82 8.71 -12.41
C ALA A 275 16.93 9.93 -12.72
N PRO A 276 17.09 10.57 -13.88
CA PRO A 276 16.15 11.59 -14.31
C PRO A 276 14.73 11.04 -14.42
N LEU A 277 13.76 11.82 -13.93
CA LEU A 277 12.35 11.43 -14.02
C LEU A 277 11.93 11.34 -15.48
N PRO A 278 11.37 10.21 -15.95
CA PRO A 278 10.87 10.11 -17.32
C PRO A 278 9.64 11.00 -17.52
N ALA A 279 9.32 11.32 -18.77
CA ALA A 279 8.09 12.02 -19.10
C ALA A 279 6.87 11.14 -18.72
N PRO A 280 5.84 11.70 -18.07
CA PRO A 280 4.63 10.95 -17.75
C PRO A 280 3.88 10.55 -19.04
N ARG A 281 3.24 9.39 -19.03
CA ARG A 281 2.44 8.88 -20.16
C ARG A 281 0.98 9.34 -20.11
N CYS A 282 0.52 9.81 -18.98
CA CYS A 282 -0.84 10.30 -18.78
C CYS A 282 -0.85 11.54 -17.86
N ALA A 283 -1.92 12.28 -17.92
CA ALA A 283 -2.23 13.29 -16.92
C ALA A 283 -3.03 12.65 -15.76
N PRO A 284 -2.81 13.08 -14.50
CA PRO A 284 -3.65 12.64 -13.41
C PRO A 284 -5.13 12.97 -13.64
N THR A 285 -5.99 12.03 -13.31
CA THR A 285 -7.44 12.12 -13.58
C THR A 285 -8.20 11.82 -12.29
N PRO A 286 -9.25 12.59 -11.95
CA PRO A 286 -10.13 12.22 -10.85
C PRO A 286 -10.75 10.83 -11.07
N LEU A 287 -10.74 9.97 -10.06
CA LEU A 287 -11.36 8.63 -10.12
C LEU A 287 -12.83 8.71 -10.56
N ALA A 288 -13.55 9.74 -10.10
CA ALA A 288 -14.94 10.01 -10.52
C ALA A 288 -15.09 10.36 -12.01
N GLY A 289 -13.99 10.62 -12.72
CA GLY A 289 -13.97 10.87 -14.17
C GLY A 289 -13.85 9.59 -14.99
N SER A 290 -13.76 8.40 -14.38
CA SER A 290 -13.76 7.14 -15.09
C SER A 290 -15.14 6.83 -15.67
N GLU A 291 -15.18 6.33 -16.91
CA GLU A 291 -16.43 5.97 -17.60
C GLU A 291 -16.58 4.43 -17.63
N PRO A 292 -17.60 3.87 -16.95
CA PRO A 292 -17.87 2.45 -17.01
C PRO A 292 -18.45 2.08 -18.39
N ILE A 293 -17.73 1.25 -19.15
CA ILE A 293 -18.20 0.71 -20.42
C ILE A 293 -18.93 -0.62 -20.14
N THR A 294 -20.22 -0.66 -20.43
CA THR A 294 -21.05 -1.84 -20.23
C THR A 294 -21.20 -2.65 -21.51
N ALA A 295 -21.22 -3.97 -21.41
CA ALA A 295 -21.49 -4.85 -22.53
C ALA A 295 -22.92 -4.63 -23.05
N PRO A 296 -23.12 -4.39 -24.37
CA PRO A 296 -24.45 -4.14 -24.94
C PRO A 296 -25.30 -5.42 -25.08
N ALA A 297 -24.68 -6.59 -24.92
CA ALA A 297 -25.32 -7.90 -25.02
C ALA A 297 -24.61 -8.93 -24.14
N ALA A 298 -25.29 -10.02 -23.83
CA ALA A 298 -24.66 -11.15 -23.16
C ALA A 298 -23.58 -11.79 -24.05
N GLY A 299 -22.42 -12.09 -23.49
CA GLY A 299 -21.29 -12.66 -24.22
C GLY A 299 -20.05 -12.81 -23.33
N VAL A 300 -18.95 -13.18 -23.96
CA VAL A 300 -17.63 -13.22 -23.34
C VAL A 300 -16.85 -11.98 -23.77
N VAL A 301 -16.35 -11.21 -22.80
CA VAL A 301 -15.47 -10.07 -23.09
C VAL A 301 -14.06 -10.59 -23.32
N VAL A 302 -13.49 -10.22 -24.45
CA VAL A 302 -12.10 -10.49 -24.78
C VAL A 302 -11.44 -9.15 -25.08
N PHE A 303 -10.43 -8.79 -24.30
CA PHE A 303 -9.65 -7.59 -24.56
C PHE A 303 -8.60 -7.91 -25.63
N HIS A 304 -8.60 -7.14 -26.68
CA HIS A 304 -7.63 -7.26 -27.75
C HIS A 304 -6.70 -6.04 -27.69
N ARG A 305 -5.42 -6.25 -27.39
CA ARG A 305 -4.37 -5.25 -27.61
C ARG A 305 -3.78 -5.50 -29.00
N GLU A 306 -3.81 -4.50 -29.82
CA GLU A 306 -2.93 -4.42 -30.99
C GLU A 306 -1.55 -3.89 -30.60
#